data_a1599815690b1ea5a3700dc921b42129
#
_entry.id   a1599815690b1ea5a3700dc921b42129
#
_cell.length_a   1.000
_cell.length_b   1.000
_cell.length_c   1.000
_cell.angle_alpha   90.00
_cell.angle_beta   90.00
_cell.angle_gamma   90.00
#
_symmetry.space_group_name_H-M   'P 1'
#
loop_
_entity.id
_entity.type
_entity.pdbx_description
1 polymer ?
#
loop_
_entity_poly.entity_id
_entity_poly.type
_entity_poly.pdbx_seq_one_letter_code
_entity_poly.pdbx_strand_id
1 'polypeptide(L)'
;MKIYSLSPFFNEYDILDLKVAEEIDEVDKIFLIESNQSLNCGPKPLNLRGNKHESNPKVEFCFIKDEFSPKAWTANDTIQKNAVLRFFDYEDDDVLICADLDEINNKKDIPRIVASATEHGFVKL
;
A
#
# COMPACT_ATOMS: atom_id res chain seq x y z
N MET A 1 -3.17 -9.15 -17.00
CA MET A 1 -3.07 -7.87 -16.26
C MET A 1 -3.66 -8.04 -14.88
N LYS A 2 -2.91 -7.65 -13.88
CA LYS A 2 -3.36 -7.59 -12.48
C LYS A 2 -3.38 -6.15 -12.01
N ILE A 3 -4.23 -5.86 -11.02
CA ILE A 3 -4.35 -4.54 -10.42
C ILE A 3 -4.00 -4.67 -8.94
N TYR A 4 -2.99 -3.94 -8.50
CA TYR A 4 -2.51 -3.97 -7.12
C TYR A 4 -2.63 -2.59 -6.47
N SER A 5 -3.19 -2.55 -5.27
CA SER A 5 -3.23 -1.33 -4.45
C SER A 5 -2.13 -1.43 -3.38
N LEU A 6 -1.28 -0.43 -3.31
CA LEU A 6 -0.09 -0.43 -2.45
C LEU A 6 -0.14 0.80 -1.53
N SER A 7 -0.08 0.60 -0.21
CA SER A 7 -0.11 1.71 0.74
C SER A 7 0.75 1.45 1.97
N PRO A 8 1.40 2.48 2.52
CA PRO A 8 2.04 2.38 3.82
C PRO A 8 0.99 2.38 4.93
N PHE A 9 1.31 1.73 6.04
CA PHE A 9 0.47 1.68 7.23
C PHE A 9 1.26 2.06 8.47
N PHE A 10 0.62 2.79 9.38
CA PHE A 10 1.19 3.14 10.68
C PHE A 10 0.29 2.64 11.83
N ASN A 11 -0.89 3.23 12.02
CA ASN A 11 -1.86 2.81 13.05
C ASN A 11 -3.30 3.21 12.72
N GLU A 12 -3.60 3.54 11.47
CA GLU A 12 -4.90 4.08 11.05
C GLU A 12 -5.89 2.95 10.75
N TYR A 13 -6.36 2.23 11.78
CA TYR A 13 -7.20 1.04 11.62
C TYR A 13 -8.54 1.33 10.93
N ASP A 14 -9.20 2.43 11.28
CA ASP A 14 -10.49 2.79 10.68
C ASP A 14 -10.34 3.14 9.20
N ILE A 15 -9.27 3.83 8.86
CA ILE A 15 -8.93 4.17 7.46
C ILE A 15 -8.63 2.89 6.68
N LEU A 16 -7.92 1.94 7.29
CA LEU A 16 -7.64 0.65 6.66
C LEU A 16 -8.95 -0.09 6.34
N ASP A 17 -9.89 -0.15 7.29
CA ASP A 17 -11.17 -0.82 7.07
C ASP A 17 -11.94 -0.19 5.90
N LEU A 18 -11.93 1.14 5.83
CA LEU A 18 -12.59 1.87 4.76
C LEU A 18 -11.92 1.62 3.41
N LYS A 19 -10.59 1.65 3.35
CA LYS A 19 -9.84 1.39 2.13
C LYS A 19 -10.11 -0.02 1.61
N VAL A 20 -10.07 -1.03 2.46
CA VAL A 20 -10.37 -2.40 2.06
C VAL A 20 -11.80 -2.50 1.54
N ALA A 21 -12.78 -1.93 2.24
CA ALA A 21 -14.17 -1.96 1.81
C ALA A 21 -14.39 -1.32 0.43
N GLU A 22 -13.70 -0.23 0.14
CA GLU A 22 -13.86 0.49 -1.13
C GLU A 22 -13.12 -0.16 -2.30
N GLU A 23 -11.94 -0.71 -2.06
CA GLU A 23 -11.06 -1.12 -3.16
C GLU A 23 -11.03 -2.63 -3.42
N ILE A 24 -11.41 -3.47 -2.45
CA ILE A 24 -11.16 -4.91 -2.50
C ILE A 24 -11.79 -5.62 -3.71
N ASP A 25 -12.96 -5.19 -4.15
CA ASP A 25 -13.66 -5.82 -5.27
C ASP A 25 -13.11 -5.40 -6.63
N GLU A 26 -12.37 -4.30 -6.68
CA GLU A 26 -11.87 -3.71 -7.93
C GLU A 26 -10.39 -3.99 -8.19
N VAL A 27 -9.69 -4.59 -7.23
CA VAL A 27 -8.27 -4.90 -7.35
C VAL A 27 -8.03 -6.39 -7.14
N ASP A 28 -6.91 -6.88 -7.64
CA ASP A 28 -6.53 -8.28 -7.42
C ASP A 28 -5.93 -8.48 -6.03
N LYS A 29 -5.20 -7.50 -5.52
CA LYS A 29 -4.61 -7.57 -4.19
C LYS A 29 -4.33 -6.18 -3.62
N ILE A 30 -4.46 -6.06 -2.31
CA ILE A 30 -4.07 -4.88 -1.54
C ILE A 30 -2.84 -5.26 -0.71
N PHE A 31 -1.74 -4.54 -0.91
CA PHE A 31 -0.53 -4.68 -0.12
C PHE A 31 -0.41 -3.51 0.86
N LEU A 32 -0.15 -3.84 2.11
CA LEU A 32 0.10 -2.85 3.16
C LEU A 32 1.51 -3.06 3.69
N ILE A 33 2.30 -2.00 3.69
CA ILE A 33 3.69 -2.04 4.13
C ILE A 33 3.84 -1.29 5.44
N GLU A 34 4.33 -1.98 6.46
CA GLU A 34 4.56 -1.41 7.79
C GLU A 34 5.99 -1.62 8.23
N SER A 35 6.56 -0.59 8.86
CA SER A 35 7.89 -0.64 9.49
C SER A 35 7.77 -0.80 11.00
N ASN A 36 8.75 -1.43 11.62
CA ASN A 36 8.91 -1.44 13.07
C ASN A 36 9.50 -0.12 13.62
N GLN A 37 9.61 0.88 12.76
CA GLN A 37 10.11 2.22 13.11
C GLN A 37 9.12 3.27 12.63
N SER A 38 9.00 4.38 13.39
CA SER A 38 8.34 5.58 12.90
C SER A 38 9.20 6.26 11.84
N LEU A 39 8.61 7.17 11.06
CA LEU A 39 9.36 7.91 10.03
C LEU A 39 10.48 8.78 10.60
N ASN A 40 10.45 9.07 11.90
CA ASN A 40 11.54 9.75 12.62
C ASN A 40 12.58 8.77 13.17
N CYS A 41 12.56 7.52 12.72
CA CYS A 41 13.48 6.46 13.12
C CYS A 41 13.32 6.00 14.58
N GLY A 42 12.20 6.33 15.24
CA GLY A 42 11.88 5.84 16.58
C GLY A 42 11.27 4.43 16.51
N PRO A 43 11.44 3.60 17.55
CA PRO A 43 10.85 2.27 17.57
C PRO A 43 9.32 2.33 17.67
N LYS A 44 8.64 1.39 17.02
CA LYS A 44 7.19 1.22 17.12
C LYS A 44 6.83 -0.25 16.97
N PRO A 45 5.69 -0.69 17.52
CA PRO A 45 5.20 -2.04 17.29
C PRO A 45 4.70 -2.22 15.85
N LEU A 46 4.64 -3.47 15.41
CA LEU A 46 4.01 -3.84 14.14
C LEU A 46 2.50 -3.97 14.38
N ASN A 47 1.78 -2.92 14.06
CA ASN A 47 0.35 -2.77 14.39
C ASN A 47 -0.57 -3.62 13.52
N LEU A 48 -0.10 -4.07 12.34
CA LEU A 48 -0.90 -4.94 11.47
C LEU A 48 -0.94 -6.40 11.95
N ARG A 49 -0.01 -6.82 12.79
CA ARG A 49 0.00 -8.20 13.29
C ARG A 49 -1.29 -8.50 14.06
N GLY A 50 -1.95 -9.59 13.67
CA GLY A 50 -3.21 -10.00 14.29
C GLY A 50 -4.43 -9.19 13.85
N ASN A 51 -4.28 -8.31 12.86
CA ASN A 51 -5.40 -7.55 12.32
C ASN A 51 -6.38 -8.47 11.58
N LYS A 52 -7.67 -8.15 11.63
CA LYS A 52 -8.74 -8.97 11.03
C LYS A 52 -8.58 -9.18 9.52
N HIS A 53 -7.92 -8.27 8.81
CA HIS A 53 -7.70 -8.39 7.36
C HIS A 53 -6.61 -9.40 7.00
N GLU A 54 -5.85 -9.89 7.95
CA GLU A 54 -4.78 -10.87 7.72
C GLU A 54 -5.32 -12.16 7.09
N SER A 55 -6.57 -12.53 7.40
CA SER A 55 -7.21 -13.73 6.86
C SER A 55 -7.78 -13.56 5.45
N ASN A 56 -7.83 -12.33 4.92
CA ASN A 56 -8.35 -12.07 3.59
C ASN A 56 -7.26 -12.39 2.55
N PRO A 57 -7.49 -13.34 1.62
CA PRO A 57 -6.49 -13.74 0.63
C PRO A 57 -6.11 -12.62 -0.34
N LYS A 58 -6.93 -11.57 -0.46
CA LYS A 58 -6.64 -10.40 -1.30
C LYS A 58 -5.90 -9.30 -0.57
N VAL A 59 -5.63 -9.45 0.73
CA VAL A 59 -4.89 -8.46 1.54
C VAL A 59 -3.61 -9.10 2.02
N GLU A 60 -2.48 -8.42 1.82
CA GLU A 60 -1.19 -8.90 2.27
C GLU A 60 -0.46 -7.83 3.07
N PHE A 61 0.04 -8.24 4.24
CA PHE A 61 0.84 -7.40 5.11
C PHE A 61 2.32 -7.65 4.83
N CYS A 62 3.03 -6.57 4.56
CA CYS A 62 4.47 -6.59 4.30
C CYS A 62 5.17 -5.84 5.43
N PHE A 63 6.17 -6.45 6.04
CA PHE A 63 6.88 -5.84 7.16
C PHE A 63 8.34 -5.59 6.82
N ILE A 64 8.82 -4.38 7.14
CA ILE A 64 10.24 -4.05 7.09
C ILE A 64 10.72 -3.72 8.51
N LYS A 65 11.97 -4.07 8.80
CA LYS A 65 12.54 -3.90 10.14
C LYS A 65 13.91 -3.24 10.05
N ASP A 66 14.09 -2.20 10.85
CA ASP A 66 15.37 -1.52 11.04
C ASP A 66 15.99 -0.97 9.75
N GLU A 67 15.13 -0.58 8.78
CA GLU A 67 15.57 -0.05 7.49
C GLU A 67 15.63 1.48 7.46
N PHE A 68 15.03 2.15 8.46
CA PHE A 68 15.08 3.59 8.53
C PHE A 68 16.36 4.06 9.22
N SER A 69 16.76 5.28 8.94
CA SER A 69 17.90 5.92 9.58
C SER A 69 17.51 7.34 10.00
N PRO A 70 18.28 8.01 10.88
CA PRO A 70 17.99 9.38 11.30
C PRO A 70 18.18 10.39 10.16
N LYS A 71 17.35 10.27 9.13
CA LYS A 71 17.24 11.16 7.99
C LYS A 71 15.98 12.00 8.13
N ALA A 72 15.71 12.86 7.16
CA ALA A 72 14.41 13.49 7.05
C ALA A 72 13.32 12.41 6.91
N TRP A 73 12.17 12.63 7.55
CA TRP A 73 11.08 11.65 7.51
C TRP A 73 10.64 11.34 6.08
N THR A 74 10.77 12.29 5.14
CA THR A 74 10.45 12.08 3.73
C THR A 74 11.31 10.99 3.08
N ALA A 75 12.59 10.88 3.47
CA ALA A 75 13.46 9.81 2.97
C ALA A 75 13.00 8.45 3.48
N ASN A 76 12.64 8.34 4.74
CA ASN A 76 12.13 7.11 5.33
C ASN A 76 10.74 6.73 4.77
N ASP A 77 9.89 7.72 4.51
CA ASP A 77 8.61 7.50 3.84
C ASP A 77 8.80 6.87 2.45
N THR A 78 9.76 7.38 1.68
CA THR A 78 10.10 6.82 0.37
C THR A 78 10.64 5.39 0.50
N ILE A 79 11.50 5.12 1.48
CA ILE A 79 12.02 3.77 1.75
C ILE A 79 10.86 2.81 2.04
N GLN A 80 9.91 3.21 2.88
CA GLN A 80 8.77 2.37 3.22
C GLN A 80 7.89 2.07 1.99
N LYS A 81 7.54 3.09 1.24
CA LYS A 81 6.68 2.95 0.05
C LYS A 81 7.32 2.05 -1.01
N ASN A 82 8.60 2.23 -1.27
CA ASN A 82 9.30 1.44 -2.29
C ASN A 82 9.56 -0.01 -1.83
N ALA A 83 9.68 -0.25 -0.55
CA ALA A 83 9.98 -1.57 -0.02
C ALA A 83 8.90 -2.61 -0.37
N VAL A 84 7.65 -2.19 -0.57
CA VAL A 84 6.57 -3.12 -0.92
C VAL A 84 6.87 -3.88 -2.22
N LEU A 85 7.58 -3.28 -3.15
CA LEU A 85 7.92 -3.90 -4.44
C LEU A 85 8.83 -5.13 -4.31
N ARG A 86 9.44 -5.35 -3.15
CA ARG A 86 10.25 -6.54 -2.87
C ARG A 86 9.42 -7.75 -2.46
N PHE A 87 8.13 -7.58 -2.18
CA PHE A 87 7.28 -8.61 -1.60
C PHE A 87 6.43 -9.37 -2.60
N PHE A 88 6.45 -8.95 -3.86
CA PHE A 88 5.70 -9.64 -4.92
C PHE A 88 6.33 -9.40 -6.29
N ASP A 89 6.02 -10.31 -7.22
CA ASP A 89 6.40 -10.16 -8.61
C ASP A 89 5.25 -9.53 -9.39
N TYR A 90 5.57 -8.68 -10.35
CA TYR A 90 4.58 -8.04 -11.22
C TYR A 90 5.07 -8.09 -12.66
N GLU A 91 4.11 -8.10 -13.58
CA GLU A 91 4.35 -8.13 -15.02
C GLU A 91 4.27 -6.71 -15.60
N ASP A 92 4.78 -6.54 -16.82
CA ASP A 92 4.82 -5.23 -17.47
C ASP A 92 3.43 -4.63 -17.72
N ASP A 93 2.40 -5.44 -17.85
CA ASP A 93 1.03 -5.00 -18.06
C ASP A 93 0.20 -4.85 -16.78
N ASP A 94 0.80 -5.13 -15.62
CA ASP A 94 0.13 -4.94 -14.34
C ASP A 94 0.00 -3.45 -14.00
N VAL A 95 -1.04 -3.12 -13.25
CA VAL A 95 -1.29 -1.74 -12.80
C VAL A 95 -1.06 -1.66 -11.30
N LEU A 96 -0.18 -0.74 -10.89
CA LEU A 96 0.12 -0.48 -9.48
C LEU A 96 -0.49 0.86 -9.09
N ILE A 97 -1.42 0.84 -8.13
CA ILE A 97 -2.02 2.04 -7.55
C ILE A 97 -1.29 2.34 -6.24
N CYS A 98 -0.36 3.26 -6.30
CA CYS A 98 0.48 3.63 -5.15
C CYS A 98 -0.08 4.90 -4.51
N ALA A 99 -0.52 4.81 -3.26
CA ALA A 99 -1.16 5.90 -2.55
C ALA A 99 -0.90 5.81 -1.06
N ASP A 100 -1.00 6.94 -0.37
CA ASP A 100 -1.07 6.92 1.09
C ASP A 100 -2.37 6.23 1.53
N LEU A 101 -2.39 5.73 2.77
CA LEU A 101 -3.52 4.93 3.23
C LEU A 101 -4.84 5.72 3.20
N ASP A 102 -4.81 7.01 3.51
CA ASP A 102 -5.97 7.90 3.52
C ASP A 102 -6.36 8.40 2.12
N GLU A 103 -5.58 8.10 1.11
CA GLU A 103 -5.92 8.37 -0.28
C GLU A 103 -6.69 7.17 -0.85
N ILE A 104 -7.98 7.11 -0.52
CA ILE A 104 -8.85 5.99 -0.90
C ILE A 104 -9.52 6.29 -2.23
N ASN A 105 -9.33 5.41 -3.19
CA ASN A 105 -9.96 5.54 -4.48
C ASN A 105 -11.43 5.10 -4.39
N ASN A 106 -12.31 5.91 -4.96
CA ASN A 106 -13.71 5.52 -5.06
C ASN A 106 -13.81 4.27 -5.97
N LYS A 107 -14.54 3.28 -5.52
CA LYS A 107 -14.79 2.05 -6.25
C LYS A 107 -15.15 2.28 -7.72
N LYS A 108 -15.98 3.29 -7.98
CA LYS A 108 -16.43 3.61 -9.34
C LYS A 108 -15.33 4.19 -10.23
N ASP A 109 -14.30 4.76 -9.64
CA ASP A 109 -13.24 5.43 -10.37
C ASP A 109 -12.09 4.49 -10.72
N ILE A 110 -11.93 3.37 -10.01
CA ILE A 110 -10.81 2.45 -10.22
C ILE A 110 -10.76 1.94 -11.68
N PRO A 111 -11.85 1.50 -12.31
CA PRO A 111 -11.78 1.07 -13.71
C PRO A 111 -11.28 2.17 -14.67
N ARG A 112 -11.64 3.42 -14.42
CA ARG A 112 -11.17 4.56 -15.24
C ARG A 112 -9.69 4.85 -15.01
N ILE A 113 -9.24 4.75 -13.74
CA ILE A 113 -7.83 4.90 -13.39
C ILE A 113 -7.00 3.84 -14.11
N VAL A 114 -7.44 2.59 -14.07
CA VAL A 114 -6.78 1.46 -14.73
C VAL A 114 -6.72 1.67 -16.25
N ALA A 115 -7.83 2.06 -16.87
CA ALA A 115 -7.89 2.31 -18.31
C ALA A 115 -6.92 3.44 -18.71
N SER A 116 -6.90 4.52 -17.95
CA SER A 116 -6.01 5.65 -18.19
C SER A 116 -4.54 5.29 -18.02
N ALA A 117 -4.20 4.52 -16.99
CA ALA A 117 -2.83 4.05 -16.77
C ALA A 117 -2.38 3.11 -17.90
N THR A 118 -3.26 2.23 -18.36
CA THR A 118 -2.97 1.32 -19.47
C THR A 118 -2.70 2.08 -20.77
N GLU A 119 -3.44 3.16 -21.03
CA GLU A 119 -3.28 3.97 -22.24
C GLU A 119 -2.02 4.86 -22.17
N HIS A 120 -1.75 5.49 -21.03
CA HIS A 120 -0.74 6.55 -20.90
C HIS A 120 0.53 6.13 -20.17
N GLY A 121 0.60 4.92 -19.60
CA GLY A 121 1.73 4.43 -18.82
C GLY A 121 1.71 4.85 -17.37
N PHE A 122 1.22 6.05 -17.04
CA PHE A 122 1.01 6.48 -15.65
C PHE A 122 -0.09 7.54 -15.58
N VAL A 123 -0.66 7.68 -14.38
CA VAL A 123 -1.68 8.68 -14.07
C VAL A 123 -1.39 9.27 -12.70
N LYS A 124 -1.47 10.59 -12.59
CA LYS A 124 -1.44 11.26 -11.29
C LYS A 124 -2.88 11.46 -10.83
N LEU A 125 -3.16 10.96 -9.66
CA LEU A 125 -4.48 11.05 -9.04
C LEU A 125 -4.64 12.33 -8.19
#